data_28c4cb64d44e9bc698513d5f45386242
#
_entry.id   28c4cb64d44e9bc698513d5f45386242
#
_cell.length_a   1.000
_cell.length_b   1.000
_cell.length_c   1.000
_cell.angle_alpha   90.00
_cell.angle_beta   90.00
_cell.angle_gamma   90.00
#
_symmetry.space_group_name_H-M   'P 1'
#
loop_
_entity.id
_entity.type
_entity.pdbx_description
1 polymer ?
#
loop_
_entity_poly.entity_id
_entity_poly.type
_entity_poly.pdbx_seq_one_letter_code
_entity_poly.pdbx_strand_id
1 'polypeptide(L)'
;MTNAWDSELNELAKRQKFAETMGGPDKLKRQKERGKLNVRERMEQLLDKESFREIGKIAGKGTYDVKGDLKDFSPSNFIFGRGDIAGRPVVATADDFTVRGGAADAAIHRKFTQAEQMAHEMRLPLIRMIDGTGGGGSVKMIEDMGFTYVPYVPGWEHVVKNLDCVPVVALALGPTAGLGAARCVASHYSVMVKGLSQIFTAGPQVVAALGETQDKESLGGSNIHTRNGVIDDEAKSEAEAFEMAQRFLYYLPSYVGAPLERIETSDPQSRAEETLLSIVPRDKSKAYNMRRILEAVADKDSVFEMGRRWGRGVITAFARFDGWPVAVLASDPTFLGGSWTADTAEKAKRFAALAEKFSMPVIHLVDNPGFMIGLEAERTATIRRGVETMNAIYKSTVPWASVIIRKAYGVAGAAMSNHTRYQYRFAWPSGDWGSLPIDGGVEVAYQSEIAASKNPEKKLAEIKTRLAKVTSPFRSAEHYAVEDIIDPRQTRKLLCEFVTLAMR
;
A
#
# COMPACT_ATOMS: atom_id res chain seq x y z
N MET A 1 -24.43 37.69 37.56
CA MET A 1 -23.26 37.30 38.35
C MET A 1 -22.15 36.94 37.37
N THR A 2 -21.06 37.65 37.34
CA THR A 2 -19.87 37.25 36.55
C THR A 2 -19.20 36.08 37.27
N ASN A 3 -18.93 34.99 36.56
CA ASN A 3 -18.21 33.86 37.15
C ASN A 3 -16.72 34.23 37.38
N ALA A 4 -16.05 33.58 38.31
CA ALA A 4 -14.66 33.88 38.70
C ALA A 4 -13.66 33.78 37.52
N TRP A 5 -13.99 32.98 36.44
CA TRP A 5 -13.13 32.69 35.31
C TRP A 5 -13.63 33.27 33.98
N ASP A 6 -14.62 34.17 33.98
CA ASP A 6 -15.21 34.68 32.73
C ASP A 6 -14.19 35.41 31.84
N SER A 7 -13.21 36.11 32.43
CA SER A 7 -12.13 36.80 31.73
C SER A 7 -11.26 35.80 30.94
N GLU A 8 -10.81 34.74 31.59
CA GLU A 8 -9.94 33.69 31.03
C GLU A 8 -10.67 32.84 30.01
N LEU A 9 -11.95 32.57 30.22
CA LEU A 9 -12.80 31.86 29.24
C LEU A 9 -13.02 32.69 27.97
N ASN A 10 -13.18 34.00 28.09
CA ASN A 10 -13.25 34.92 26.95
C ASN A 10 -11.91 34.97 26.18
N GLU A 11 -10.79 35.02 26.89
CA GLU A 11 -9.45 34.98 26.28
C GLU A 11 -9.23 33.63 25.56
N LEU A 12 -9.62 32.50 26.17
CA LEU A 12 -9.57 31.17 25.54
C LEU A 12 -10.39 31.13 24.24
N ALA A 13 -11.64 31.61 24.28
CA ALA A 13 -12.52 31.66 23.12
C ALA A 13 -11.92 32.55 22.00
N LYS A 14 -11.34 33.68 22.33
CA LYS A 14 -10.63 34.54 21.38
C LYS A 14 -9.47 33.83 20.70
N ARG A 15 -8.61 33.12 21.47
CA ARG A 15 -7.47 32.36 20.93
C ARG A 15 -7.92 31.19 20.06
N GLN A 16 -8.98 30.48 20.43
CA GLN A 16 -9.58 29.42 19.62
C GLN A 16 -10.09 29.95 18.29
N LYS A 17 -10.74 31.12 18.30
CA LYS A 17 -11.20 31.80 17.08
C LYS A 17 -10.04 32.21 16.17
N PHE A 18 -8.95 32.72 16.72
CA PHE A 18 -7.73 32.99 15.95
C PHE A 18 -7.17 31.73 15.31
N ALA A 19 -7.12 30.60 16.02
CA ALA A 19 -6.66 29.33 15.45
C ALA A 19 -7.52 28.86 14.29
N GLU A 20 -8.81 29.17 14.27
CA GLU A 20 -9.74 28.83 13.18
C GLU A 20 -9.55 29.70 11.92
N THR A 21 -8.89 30.85 12.04
CA THR A 21 -8.63 31.70 10.87
C THR A 21 -7.59 31.12 9.92
N MET A 22 -6.81 30.09 10.38
CA MET A 22 -5.77 29.44 9.59
C MET A 22 -4.80 30.49 8.99
N GLY A 23 -4.52 30.45 7.70
CA GLY A 23 -3.69 31.43 6.99
C GLY A 23 -4.40 32.72 6.58
N GLY A 24 -5.70 32.88 6.96
CA GLY A 24 -6.54 34.02 6.63
C GLY A 24 -7.34 33.87 5.33
N PRO A 25 -8.37 34.73 5.13
CA PRO A 25 -9.38 34.54 4.09
C PRO A 25 -8.80 34.51 2.67
N ASP A 26 -7.80 35.33 2.35
CA ASP A 26 -7.23 35.38 1.00
C ASP A 26 -6.49 34.09 0.63
N LYS A 27 -5.78 33.48 1.58
CA LYS A 27 -5.06 32.22 1.34
C LYS A 27 -6.02 31.04 1.27
N LEU A 28 -7.07 31.04 2.10
CA LEU A 28 -8.15 30.05 2.04
C LEU A 28 -8.87 30.12 0.69
N LYS A 29 -9.19 31.32 0.20
CA LYS A 29 -9.78 31.52 -1.12
C LYS A 29 -8.89 30.93 -2.23
N ARG A 30 -7.59 31.25 -2.24
CA ARG A 30 -6.62 30.70 -3.20
C ARG A 30 -6.52 29.19 -3.14
N GLN A 31 -6.61 28.58 -1.96
CA GLN A 31 -6.58 27.13 -1.79
C GLN A 31 -7.82 26.50 -2.45
N LYS A 32 -8.99 27.08 -2.20
CA LYS A 32 -10.26 26.64 -2.80
C LYS A 32 -10.29 26.79 -4.33
N GLU A 33 -9.77 27.89 -4.85
CA GLU A 33 -9.61 28.12 -6.30
C GLU A 33 -8.71 27.09 -6.98
N ARG A 34 -7.81 26.45 -6.24
CA ARG A 34 -6.96 25.32 -6.70
C ARG A 34 -7.63 23.95 -6.55
N GLY A 35 -8.90 23.91 -6.18
CA GLY A 35 -9.64 22.68 -5.97
C GLY A 35 -9.24 21.90 -4.70
N LYS A 36 -8.60 22.55 -3.72
CA LYS A 36 -8.16 21.93 -2.47
C LYS A 36 -9.08 22.29 -1.30
N LEU A 37 -9.33 21.30 -0.47
CA LEU A 37 -9.95 21.52 0.83
C LEU A 37 -8.99 22.22 1.78
N ASN A 38 -9.52 22.99 2.73
CA ASN A 38 -8.73 23.46 3.85
C ASN A 38 -8.54 22.34 4.89
N VAL A 39 -7.63 22.56 5.83
CA VAL A 39 -7.23 21.51 6.79
C VAL A 39 -8.39 21.05 7.69
N ARG A 40 -9.37 21.91 7.98
CA ARG A 40 -10.53 21.57 8.81
C ARG A 40 -11.59 20.80 8.02
N GLU A 41 -11.87 21.22 6.79
CA GLU A 41 -12.71 20.48 5.85
C GLU A 41 -12.17 19.06 5.60
N ARG A 42 -10.84 18.89 5.56
CA ARG A 42 -10.19 17.57 5.45
C ARG A 42 -10.48 16.69 6.67
N MET A 43 -10.37 17.24 7.88
CA MET A 43 -10.70 16.50 9.11
C MET A 43 -12.18 16.10 9.14
N GLU A 44 -13.08 17.01 8.76
CA GLU A 44 -14.53 16.77 8.72
C GLU A 44 -14.94 15.71 7.69
N GLN A 45 -14.22 15.62 6.54
CA GLN A 45 -14.53 14.62 5.51
C GLN A 45 -13.88 13.26 5.78
N LEU A 46 -12.73 13.21 6.44
CA LEU A 46 -12.05 11.98 6.78
C LEU A 46 -12.72 11.24 7.94
N LEU A 47 -13.14 11.98 8.97
CA LEU A 47 -13.58 11.43 10.25
C LEU A 47 -15.11 11.42 10.36
N ASP A 48 -15.62 10.59 11.23
CA ASP A 48 -17.03 10.55 11.58
C ASP A 48 -17.49 11.93 12.09
N LYS A 49 -18.73 12.29 11.76
CA LYS A 49 -19.30 13.58 12.12
C LYS A 49 -19.15 13.88 13.61
N GLU A 50 -18.64 15.06 13.95
CA GLU A 50 -18.47 15.56 15.32
C GLU A 50 -17.52 14.74 16.21
N SER A 51 -16.79 13.74 15.66
CA SER A 51 -15.86 12.92 16.42
C SER A 51 -14.51 13.59 16.67
N PHE A 52 -14.13 14.58 15.86
CA PHE A 52 -12.80 15.18 15.92
C PHE A 52 -12.58 16.04 17.16
N ARG A 53 -11.61 15.64 17.96
CA ARG A 53 -11.12 16.42 19.12
C ARG A 53 -9.68 16.87 18.86
N GLU A 54 -9.53 18.14 18.48
CA GLU A 54 -8.21 18.74 18.23
C GLU A 54 -7.42 18.88 19.53
N ILE A 55 -6.11 18.56 19.48
CA ILE A 55 -5.16 18.72 20.58
C ILE A 55 -4.24 19.89 20.26
N GLY A 56 -4.06 20.78 21.22
CA GLY A 56 -3.21 21.96 21.07
C GLY A 56 -3.74 22.98 20.05
N LYS A 57 -5.05 23.20 19.99
CA LYS A 57 -5.71 24.12 19.05
C LYS A 57 -5.15 25.54 19.13
N ILE A 58 -4.82 26.04 20.34
CA ILE A 58 -4.27 27.37 20.57
C ILE A 58 -2.74 27.44 20.52
N ALA A 59 -2.08 26.36 20.04
CA ALA A 59 -0.64 26.39 19.83
C ALA A 59 -0.29 27.22 18.58
N GLY A 60 0.64 28.16 18.72
CA GLY A 60 1.02 29.09 17.67
C GLY A 60 1.98 30.17 18.18
N LYS A 61 2.14 31.23 17.41
CA LYS A 61 2.99 32.36 17.73
C LYS A 61 2.12 33.62 17.98
N GLY A 62 2.00 34.02 19.22
CA GLY A 62 1.33 35.29 19.60
C GLY A 62 2.23 36.49 19.40
N THR A 63 1.65 37.62 19.00
CA THR A 63 2.26 38.95 19.05
C THR A 63 1.52 39.77 20.08
N TYR A 64 2.26 40.41 20.99
CA TYR A 64 1.69 41.12 22.12
C TYR A 64 2.01 42.63 22.02
N ASP A 65 1.14 43.45 22.57
CA ASP A 65 1.37 44.86 22.68
C ASP A 65 2.24 45.19 23.91
N VAL A 66 2.49 46.47 24.13
CA VAL A 66 3.33 46.98 25.26
C VAL A 66 2.70 46.72 26.64
N LYS A 67 1.41 46.43 26.71
CA LYS A 67 0.68 46.08 27.93
C LYS A 67 0.64 44.58 28.20
N GLY A 68 1.12 43.77 27.25
CA GLY A 68 1.06 42.32 27.34
C GLY A 68 -0.24 41.70 26.78
N ASP A 69 -1.08 42.51 26.15
CA ASP A 69 -2.32 42.03 25.53
C ASP A 69 -2.05 41.41 24.17
N LEU A 70 -2.73 40.29 23.85
CA LEU A 70 -2.60 39.59 22.57
C LEU A 70 -3.17 40.46 21.43
N LYS A 71 -2.27 40.94 20.54
CA LYS A 71 -2.59 41.77 19.39
C LYS A 71 -2.89 40.94 18.16
N ASP A 72 -2.10 39.90 17.88
CA ASP A 72 -2.22 39.02 16.72
C ASP A 72 -1.73 37.61 17.06
N PHE A 73 -2.17 36.63 16.27
CA PHE A 73 -1.82 35.24 16.52
C PHE A 73 -1.71 34.46 15.17
N SER A 74 -0.54 33.87 14.92
CA SER A 74 -0.33 32.95 13.84
C SER A 74 -0.43 31.51 14.37
N PRO A 75 -1.44 30.75 13.98
CA PRO A 75 -1.58 29.36 14.44
C PRO A 75 -0.47 28.47 13.89
N SER A 76 -0.22 27.35 14.55
CA SER A 76 0.61 26.28 14.01
C SER A 76 0.01 25.75 12.70
N ASN A 77 0.85 25.52 11.70
CA ASN A 77 0.43 24.87 10.45
C ASN A 77 0.31 23.35 10.54
N PHE A 78 0.38 22.78 11.71
CA PHE A 78 0.20 21.37 11.97
C PHE A 78 -0.96 21.15 12.95
N ILE A 79 -2.01 20.47 12.47
CA ILE A 79 -3.19 20.12 13.24
C ILE A 79 -3.19 18.64 13.50
N PHE A 80 -3.52 18.22 14.72
CA PHE A 80 -3.73 16.83 15.06
C PHE A 80 -4.76 16.66 16.17
N GLY A 81 -5.31 15.48 16.25
CA GLY A 81 -6.21 15.09 17.31
C GLY A 81 -6.70 13.66 17.16
N ARG A 82 -7.62 13.29 18.05
CA ARG A 82 -8.36 12.05 18.00
C ARG A 82 -9.68 12.28 17.26
N GLY A 83 -10.09 11.32 16.44
CA GLY A 83 -11.43 11.22 15.86
C GLY A 83 -11.78 9.76 15.65
N ASP A 84 -12.92 9.50 15.05
CA ASP A 84 -13.38 8.14 14.78
C ASP A 84 -13.55 7.93 13.26
N ILE A 85 -13.32 6.72 12.79
CA ILE A 85 -13.65 6.25 11.44
C ILE A 85 -14.50 4.98 11.58
N ALA A 86 -15.75 5.05 11.16
CA ALA A 86 -16.74 3.99 11.35
C ALA A 86 -16.81 3.53 12.82
N GLY A 87 -16.82 4.48 13.76
CA GLY A 87 -16.83 4.25 15.20
C GLY A 87 -15.51 3.79 15.81
N ARG A 88 -14.45 3.61 15.02
CA ARG A 88 -13.12 3.20 15.49
C ARG A 88 -12.23 4.40 15.74
N PRO A 89 -11.69 4.57 16.97
CA PRO A 89 -10.79 5.66 17.29
C PRO A 89 -9.50 5.64 16.46
N VAL A 90 -9.10 6.81 15.96
CA VAL A 90 -7.87 7.02 15.19
C VAL A 90 -7.18 8.31 15.61
N VAL A 91 -5.89 8.42 15.34
CA VAL A 91 -5.16 9.69 15.35
C VAL A 91 -5.12 10.24 13.93
N ALA A 92 -5.60 11.45 13.73
CA ALA A 92 -5.51 12.15 12.46
C ALA A 92 -4.59 13.38 12.58
N THR A 93 -3.73 13.55 11.58
CA THR A 93 -2.83 14.72 11.47
C THR A 93 -3.00 15.37 10.11
N ALA A 94 -2.86 16.69 10.04
CA ALA A 94 -2.92 17.41 8.78
C ALA A 94 -2.01 18.65 8.77
N ASP A 95 -1.37 18.88 7.62
CA ASP A 95 -0.58 20.07 7.37
C ASP A 95 -1.48 21.17 6.78
N ASP A 96 -1.44 22.36 7.35
CA ASP A 96 -2.16 23.55 6.83
C ASP A 96 -1.25 24.35 5.90
N PHE A 97 -1.44 24.14 4.60
CA PHE A 97 -0.70 24.86 3.57
C PHE A 97 -0.95 26.37 3.57
N THR A 98 -2.08 26.83 4.11
CA THR A 98 -2.42 28.26 4.16
C THR A 98 -1.55 29.04 5.13
N VAL A 99 -0.96 28.37 6.13
CA VAL A 99 -0.01 28.95 7.07
C VAL A 99 1.42 28.67 6.58
N ARG A 100 2.05 29.68 5.99
CA ARG A 100 3.44 29.65 5.49
C ARG A 100 3.76 28.49 4.52
N GLY A 101 2.78 28.07 3.71
CA GLY A 101 2.95 26.99 2.74
C GLY A 101 3.22 25.61 3.36
N GLY A 102 2.77 25.36 4.59
CA GLY A 102 3.05 24.13 5.31
C GLY A 102 4.52 23.96 5.73
N ALA A 103 5.30 25.04 5.73
CA ALA A 103 6.73 24.98 6.06
C ALA A 103 6.97 24.60 7.53
N ALA A 104 8.03 23.82 7.78
CA ALA A 104 8.34 23.29 9.11
C ALA A 104 8.65 24.37 10.16
N ASP A 105 9.07 25.57 9.75
CA ASP A 105 9.34 26.70 10.64
C ASP A 105 8.07 27.34 11.26
N ALA A 106 6.90 27.05 10.69
CA ALA A 106 5.60 27.41 11.27
C ALA A 106 4.95 26.24 12.04
N ALA A 107 5.55 25.06 11.98
CA ALA A 107 5.12 23.91 12.76
C ALA A 107 5.69 24.00 14.20
N ILE A 108 4.92 23.49 15.13
CA ILE A 108 5.41 23.29 16.49
C ILE A 108 5.84 21.83 16.60
N HIS A 109 7.14 21.56 16.59
CA HIS A 109 7.71 20.21 16.56
C HIS A 109 7.13 19.27 17.62
N ARG A 110 6.85 19.81 18.83
CA ARG A 110 6.22 19.02 19.88
C ARG A 110 4.83 18.49 19.50
N LYS A 111 4.05 19.23 18.73
CA LYS A 111 2.73 18.75 18.25
C LYS A 111 2.90 17.54 17.34
N PHE A 112 3.86 17.58 16.41
CA PHE A 112 4.19 16.46 15.54
C PHE A 112 4.63 15.23 16.36
N THR A 113 5.61 15.40 17.25
CA THR A 113 6.10 14.33 18.12
C THR A 113 4.97 13.72 18.96
N GLN A 114 4.12 14.54 19.55
CA GLN A 114 2.98 14.09 20.36
C GLN A 114 1.93 13.32 19.55
N ALA A 115 1.67 13.73 18.32
CA ALA A 115 0.72 13.01 17.46
C ALA A 115 1.21 11.58 17.15
N GLU A 116 2.49 11.45 16.77
CA GLU A 116 3.11 10.16 16.52
C GLU A 116 3.18 9.31 17.80
N GLN A 117 3.57 9.92 18.93
CA GLN A 117 3.63 9.25 20.23
C GLN A 117 2.26 8.75 20.68
N MET A 118 1.22 9.58 20.55
CA MET A 118 -0.15 9.21 20.89
C MET A 118 -0.62 7.96 20.11
N ALA A 119 -0.28 7.85 18.84
CA ALA A 119 -0.70 6.73 18.01
C ALA A 119 -0.20 5.40 18.57
N HIS A 120 1.10 5.23 18.82
CA HIS A 120 1.61 3.96 19.32
C HIS A 120 1.34 3.70 20.79
N GLU A 121 1.34 4.73 21.66
CA GLU A 121 1.10 4.55 23.09
C GLU A 121 -0.37 4.23 23.38
N MET A 122 -1.30 4.86 22.63
CA MET A 122 -2.73 4.59 22.75
C MET A 122 -3.21 3.46 21.82
N ARG A 123 -2.30 2.90 20.99
CA ARG A 123 -2.59 1.83 20.04
C ARG A 123 -3.71 2.19 19.04
N LEU A 124 -3.63 3.40 18.47
CA LEU A 124 -4.61 3.94 17.54
C LEU A 124 -4.03 4.00 16.12
N PRO A 125 -4.76 3.60 15.09
CA PRO A 125 -4.36 3.84 13.70
C PRO A 125 -4.04 5.31 13.47
N LEU A 126 -3.05 5.58 12.62
CA LEU A 126 -2.59 6.93 12.32
C LEU A 126 -2.83 7.29 10.86
N ILE A 127 -3.50 8.41 10.62
CA ILE A 127 -3.67 8.97 9.29
C ILE A 127 -2.91 10.30 9.20
N ARG A 128 -2.03 10.42 8.20
CA ARG A 128 -1.27 11.64 7.90
C ARG A 128 -1.77 12.28 6.62
N MET A 129 -2.37 13.46 6.72
CA MET A 129 -2.76 14.30 5.58
C MET A 129 -1.66 15.33 5.34
N ILE A 130 -0.84 15.10 4.32
CA ILE A 130 0.42 15.82 4.08
C ILE A 130 0.24 16.82 2.95
N ASP A 131 0.51 18.09 3.23
CA ASP A 131 0.38 19.20 2.29
C ASP A 131 1.35 20.32 2.63
N GLY A 132 2.61 20.16 2.29
CA GLY A 132 3.59 21.20 2.54
C GLY A 132 5.03 20.77 2.42
N THR A 133 5.91 21.75 2.41
CA THR A 133 7.34 21.53 2.33
C THR A 133 7.85 21.08 3.70
N GLY A 134 8.34 19.87 3.82
CA GLY A 134 8.86 19.32 5.06
C GLY A 134 10.13 20.00 5.58
N GLY A 135 10.85 20.74 4.76
CA GLY A 135 12.07 21.45 5.13
C GLY A 135 11.83 22.95 5.24
N GLY A 136 11.75 23.47 6.46
CA GLY A 136 11.70 24.91 6.71
C GLY A 136 13.05 25.60 6.73
N GLY A 137 14.13 24.86 6.54
CA GLY A 137 15.49 25.38 6.58
C GLY A 137 15.86 26.20 5.34
N SER A 138 15.32 27.39 5.21
CA SER A 138 15.89 28.32 4.26
C SER A 138 17.27 28.76 4.75
N VAL A 139 18.18 29.06 3.81
CA VAL A 139 19.47 29.71 4.11
C VAL A 139 19.27 30.93 5.01
N LYS A 140 18.15 31.64 4.83
CA LYS A 140 17.76 32.78 5.66
C LYS A 140 17.57 32.44 7.14
N MET A 141 17.03 31.26 7.47
CA MET A 141 16.88 30.83 8.84
C MET A 141 18.26 30.62 9.52
N ILE A 142 19.24 30.11 8.78
CA ILE A 142 20.62 29.98 9.26
C ILE A 142 21.24 31.33 9.47
N GLU A 143 20.99 32.31 8.61
CA GLU A 143 21.41 33.68 8.75
C GLU A 143 20.81 34.35 9.99
N ASP A 144 19.50 34.19 10.21
CA ASP A 144 18.79 34.71 11.38
C ASP A 144 19.27 34.08 12.68
N MET A 145 19.66 32.80 12.68
CA MET A 145 20.21 32.09 13.85
C MET A 145 21.69 32.42 14.13
N GLY A 146 22.43 32.82 13.10
CA GLY A 146 23.85 33.08 13.19
C GLY A 146 24.77 31.86 13.26
N PHE A 147 24.23 30.64 13.05
CA PHE A 147 24.99 29.37 13.03
C PHE A 147 24.27 28.31 12.20
N THR A 148 25.04 27.33 11.74
CA THR A 148 24.50 26.10 11.13
C THR A 148 24.30 25.02 12.18
N TYR A 149 23.41 24.07 11.92
CA TYR A 149 23.16 22.94 12.82
C TYR A 149 23.36 21.60 12.09
N VAL A 150 23.70 20.56 12.86
CA VAL A 150 23.68 19.20 12.34
C VAL A 150 22.22 18.76 12.19
N PRO A 151 21.80 18.27 10.99
CA PRO A 151 20.43 17.88 10.77
C PRO A 151 19.95 16.80 11.75
N TYR A 152 18.79 17.02 12.33
CA TYR A 152 18.15 16.10 13.26
C TYR A 152 16.62 16.21 13.09
N VAL A 153 15.92 15.08 13.15
CA VAL A 153 14.46 15.03 13.02
C VAL A 153 13.86 14.58 14.35
N PRO A 154 13.40 15.53 15.19
CA PRO A 154 12.77 15.20 16.46
C PRO A 154 11.53 14.33 16.25
N GLY A 155 11.37 13.26 17.04
CA GLY A 155 10.19 12.41 17.02
C GLY A 155 10.19 11.34 15.90
N TRP A 156 11.27 11.22 15.12
CA TRP A 156 11.35 10.18 14.08
C TRP A 156 11.33 8.76 14.66
N GLU A 157 11.82 8.58 15.87
CA GLU A 157 11.72 7.35 16.65
C GLU A 157 10.28 6.88 16.84
N HIS A 158 9.32 7.80 16.98
CA HIS A 158 7.89 7.48 17.07
C HIS A 158 7.32 7.09 15.69
N VAL A 159 7.79 7.72 14.61
CA VAL A 159 7.44 7.31 13.24
C VAL A 159 7.82 5.85 12.99
N VAL A 160 9.05 5.47 13.36
CA VAL A 160 9.53 4.09 13.23
C VAL A 160 8.69 3.13 14.10
N LYS A 161 8.45 3.48 15.36
CA LYS A 161 7.63 2.66 16.27
C LYS A 161 6.22 2.45 15.74
N ASN A 162 5.59 3.48 15.16
CA ASN A 162 4.25 3.37 14.59
C ASN A 162 4.16 2.33 13.47
N LEU A 163 5.20 2.22 12.63
CA LEU A 163 5.26 1.19 11.57
C LEU A 163 5.30 -0.25 12.13
N ASP A 164 5.66 -0.41 13.41
CA ASP A 164 5.66 -1.71 14.08
C ASP A 164 4.44 -1.94 14.99
N CYS A 165 3.69 -0.88 15.30
CA CYS A 165 2.65 -0.95 16.33
C CYS A 165 1.22 -0.77 15.81
N VAL A 166 0.99 0.10 14.82
CA VAL A 166 -0.37 0.50 14.39
C VAL A 166 -0.44 0.65 12.87
N PRO A 167 -1.62 0.51 12.25
CA PRO A 167 -1.81 0.89 10.86
C PRO A 167 -1.48 2.38 10.65
N VAL A 168 -0.65 2.67 9.65
CA VAL A 168 -0.29 4.04 9.25
C VAL A 168 -0.66 4.27 7.81
N VAL A 169 -1.50 5.27 7.55
CA VAL A 169 -1.90 5.72 6.22
C VAL A 169 -1.39 7.12 5.98
N ALA A 170 -0.85 7.38 4.79
CA ALA A 170 -0.42 8.72 4.39
C ALA A 170 -1.13 9.16 3.11
N LEU A 171 -1.71 10.35 3.14
CA LEU A 171 -2.39 10.99 2.02
C LEU A 171 -1.61 12.23 1.61
N ALA A 172 -1.02 12.22 0.42
CA ALA A 172 -0.41 13.41 -0.16
C ALA A 172 -1.50 14.25 -0.83
N LEU A 173 -1.78 15.42 -0.24
CA LEU A 173 -2.88 16.30 -0.63
C LEU A 173 -2.39 17.63 -1.24
N GLY A 174 -1.10 17.71 -1.54
CA GLY A 174 -0.48 18.85 -2.17
C GLY A 174 1.00 18.62 -2.48
N PRO A 175 1.69 19.63 -3.03
CA PRO A 175 3.12 19.54 -3.28
C PRO A 175 3.91 19.35 -1.98
N THR A 176 4.69 18.29 -1.92
CA THR A 176 5.39 17.86 -0.72
C THR A 176 6.85 17.52 -1.02
N ALA A 177 7.78 18.04 -0.24
CA ALA A 177 9.21 17.80 -0.43
C ALA A 177 9.94 17.46 0.88
N GLY A 178 11.08 16.82 0.78
CA GLY A 178 11.98 16.54 1.92
C GLY A 178 11.29 15.74 3.03
N LEU A 179 11.24 16.29 4.26
CA LEU A 179 10.66 15.60 5.42
C LEU A 179 9.19 15.26 5.25
N GLY A 180 8.40 16.10 4.58
CA GLY A 180 7.00 15.79 4.25
C GLY A 180 6.88 14.57 3.36
N ALA A 181 7.70 14.48 2.31
CA ALA A 181 7.78 13.32 1.44
C ALA A 181 8.23 12.06 2.22
N ALA A 182 9.23 12.17 3.09
CA ALA A 182 9.68 11.08 3.95
C ALA A 182 8.56 10.57 4.87
N ARG A 183 7.77 11.48 5.48
CA ARG A 183 6.59 11.11 6.30
C ARG A 183 5.50 10.42 5.48
N CYS A 184 5.37 10.77 4.20
CA CYS A 184 4.41 10.14 3.31
C CYS A 184 4.78 8.68 3.04
N VAL A 185 6.03 8.41 2.66
CA VAL A 185 6.49 7.06 2.33
C VAL A 185 6.74 6.17 3.55
N ALA A 186 6.90 6.77 4.74
CA ALA A 186 6.97 6.04 6.01
C ALA A 186 5.55 5.64 6.48
N SER A 187 4.84 4.85 5.69
CA SER A 187 3.47 4.40 5.93
C SER A 187 3.26 2.98 5.41
N HIS A 188 2.17 2.33 5.86
CA HIS A 188 1.76 1.03 5.35
C HIS A 188 0.96 1.14 4.05
N TYR A 189 0.29 2.28 3.86
CA TYR A 189 -0.46 2.60 2.65
C TYR A 189 -0.39 4.09 2.37
N SER A 190 -0.15 4.44 1.12
CA SER A 190 0.02 5.83 0.68
C SER A 190 -0.78 6.12 -0.58
N VAL A 191 -1.41 7.30 -0.61
CA VAL A 191 -2.24 7.75 -1.73
C VAL A 191 -1.86 9.16 -2.15
N MET A 192 -1.78 9.40 -3.46
CA MET A 192 -1.64 10.72 -4.07
C MET A 192 -2.92 11.14 -4.79
N VAL A 193 -3.27 12.42 -4.73
CA VAL A 193 -4.37 12.97 -5.53
C VAL A 193 -3.83 13.48 -6.86
N LYS A 194 -4.33 12.92 -7.96
CA LYS A 194 -3.91 13.22 -9.33
C LYS A 194 -4.02 14.71 -9.65
N GLY A 195 -2.94 15.29 -10.19
CA GLY A 195 -2.88 16.70 -10.61
C GLY A 195 -2.92 17.71 -9.45
N LEU A 196 -3.16 17.26 -8.21
CA LEU A 196 -3.22 18.09 -7.02
C LEU A 196 -1.98 17.96 -6.16
N SER A 197 -1.46 16.75 -6.03
CA SER A 197 -0.30 16.45 -5.19
C SER A 197 0.92 16.03 -6.00
N GLN A 198 2.08 16.42 -5.51
CA GLN A 198 3.37 15.99 -6.04
C GLN A 198 4.31 15.68 -4.87
N ILE A 199 5.18 14.70 -5.05
CA ILE A 199 6.19 14.31 -4.05
C ILE A 199 7.58 14.50 -4.66
N PHE A 200 8.48 15.08 -3.88
CA PHE A 200 9.84 15.37 -4.32
C PHE A 200 10.87 15.01 -3.25
N THR A 201 12.02 14.54 -3.66
CA THR A 201 13.24 14.62 -2.84
C THR A 201 13.63 16.09 -2.68
N ALA A 202 13.65 16.83 -3.79
CA ALA A 202 13.84 18.27 -3.84
C ALA A 202 12.91 18.87 -4.92
N GLY A 203 12.31 20.03 -4.63
CA GLY A 203 11.37 20.66 -5.57
C GLY A 203 12.02 21.21 -6.84
N PRO A 204 11.20 21.56 -7.87
CA PRO A 204 11.69 21.99 -9.19
C PRO A 204 12.72 23.11 -9.17
N GLN A 205 12.63 24.06 -8.23
CA GLN A 205 13.58 25.17 -8.13
C GLN A 205 15.00 24.69 -7.76
N VAL A 206 15.11 23.66 -6.91
CA VAL A 206 16.41 23.08 -6.53
C VAL A 206 16.97 22.27 -7.70
N VAL A 207 16.11 21.52 -8.39
CA VAL A 207 16.49 20.73 -9.57
C VAL A 207 16.95 21.64 -10.72
N ALA A 208 16.27 22.78 -10.93
CA ALA A 208 16.67 23.78 -11.93
C ALA A 208 18.06 24.36 -11.66
N ALA A 209 18.47 24.52 -10.40
CA ALA A 209 19.81 24.95 -10.05
C ALA A 209 20.90 23.92 -10.44
N LEU A 210 20.53 22.67 -10.67
CA LEU A 210 21.41 21.60 -11.18
C LEU A 210 21.40 21.52 -12.73
N GLY A 211 20.68 22.40 -13.41
CA GLY A 211 20.59 22.45 -14.86
C GLY A 211 19.47 21.62 -15.49
N GLU A 212 18.58 21.04 -14.68
CA GLU A 212 17.45 20.26 -15.16
C GLU A 212 16.13 21.01 -14.91
N THR A 213 15.44 21.44 -15.97
CA THR A 213 14.17 22.17 -15.88
C THR A 213 12.98 21.20 -16.01
N GLN A 214 12.22 21.06 -14.95
CA GLN A 214 11.00 20.26 -14.89
C GLN A 214 9.89 21.04 -14.20
N ASP A 215 8.64 20.82 -14.62
CA ASP A 215 7.48 21.26 -13.84
C ASP A 215 7.19 20.31 -12.67
N LYS A 216 6.26 20.67 -11.80
CA LYS A 216 5.93 19.88 -10.62
C LYS A 216 5.37 18.50 -10.97
N GLU A 217 4.51 18.43 -11.98
CA GLU A 217 3.83 17.19 -12.34
C GLU A 217 4.77 16.22 -13.06
N SER A 218 5.61 16.73 -13.97
CA SER A 218 6.62 15.92 -14.65
C SER A 218 7.76 15.46 -13.75
N LEU A 219 8.06 16.19 -12.68
CA LEU A 219 9.11 15.82 -11.72
C LEU A 219 8.60 14.86 -10.64
N GLY A 220 7.40 15.06 -10.11
CA GLY A 220 6.94 14.33 -8.91
C GLY A 220 5.46 14.05 -8.86
N GLY A 221 4.77 14.06 -10.00
CA GLY A 221 3.34 13.76 -10.07
C GLY A 221 3.01 12.28 -9.85
N SER A 222 1.72 11.99 -9.67
CA SER A 222 1.22 10.66 -9.40
C SER A 222 1.57 9.64 -10.49
N ASN A 223 1.66 10.08 -11.75
CA ASN A 223 2.04 9.21 -12.87
C ASN A 223 3.48 8.65 -12.75
N ILE A 224 4.35 9.29 -11.99
CA ILE A 224 5.70 8.81 -11.70
C ILE A 224 5.66 7.90 -10.47
N HIS A 225 5.18 8.41 -9.34
CA HIS A 225 5.36 7.77 -8.04
C HIS A 225 4.46 6.57 -7.80
N THR A 226 3.32 6.47 -8.48
CA THR A 226 2.48 5.26 -8.43
C THR A 226 2.93 4.17 -9.42
N ARG A 227 3.95 4.42 -10.24
CA ARG A 227 4.52 3.43 -11.17
C ARG A 227 5.91 2.93 -10.77
N ASN A 228 6.55 3.59 -9.82
CA ASN A 228 7.87 3.22 -9.32
C ASN A 228 7.84 2.71 -7.86
N GLY A 229 6.64 2.60 -7.26
CA GLY A 229 6.44 2.06 -5.91
C GLY A 229 6.77 3.01 -4.77
N VAL A 230 6.98 4.30 -5.04
CA VAL A 230 7.12 5.32 -4.00
C VAL A 230 5.78 5.55 -3.29
N ILE A 231 4.67 5.61 -4.07
CA ILE A 231 3.31 5.73 -3.58
C ILE A 231 2.50 4.54 -4.10
N ASP A 232 1.62 4.02 -3.26
CA ASP A 232 0.84 2.84 -3.61
C ASP A 232 -0.23 3.14 -4.65
N ASP A 233 -1.07 4.17 -4.44
CA ASP A 233 -2.20 4.43 -5.32
C ASP A 233 -2.44 5.91 -5.63
N GLU A 234 -3.25 6.13 -6.68
CA GLU A 234 -3.69 7.43 -7.16
C GLU A 234 -5.20 7.57 -6.94
N ALA A 235 -5.62 8.65 -6.29
CA ALA A 235 -7.01 9.07 -6.18
C ALA A 235 -7.32 10.20 -7.16
N LYS A 236 -8.57 10.31 -7.62
CA LYS A 236 -9.03 11.38 -8.51
C LYS A 236 -9.36 12.66 -7.76
N SER A 237 -9.63 12.56 -6.46
CA SER A 237 -10.00 13.68 -5.58
C SER A 237 -9.54 13.41 -4.14
N GLU A 238 -9.55 14.45 -3.29
CA GLU A 238 -9.30 14.29 -1.85
C GLU A 238 -10.34 13.37 -1.20
N ALA A 239 -11.61 13.46 -1.60
CA ALA A 239 -12.67 12.59 -1.11
C ALA A 239 -12.41 11.11 -1.42
N GLU A 240 -12.03 10.76 -2.65
CA GLU A 240 -11.64 9.39 -3.00
C GLU A 240 -10.41 8.92 -2.19
N ALA A 241 -9.43 9.81 -1.93
CA ALA A 241 -8.29 9.48 -1.10
C ALA A 241 -8.70 9.15 0.35
N PHE A 242 -9.69 9.87 0.90
CA PHE A 242 -10.24 9.56 2.22
C PHE A 242 -10.98 8.22 2.23
N GLU A 243 -11.81 7.94 1.23
CA GLU A 243 -12.46 6.63 1.08
C GLU A 243 -11.45 5.48 0.98
N MET A 244 -10.37 5.65 0.23
CA MET A 244 -9.29 4.66 0.12
C MET A 244 -8.59 4.43 1.47
N ALA A 245 -8.32 5.49 2.23
CA ALA A 245 -7.74 5.38 3.57
C ALA A 245 -8.67 4.64 4.55
N GLN A 246 -9.95 4.99 4.56
CA GLN A 246 -10.99 4.33 5.37
C GLN A 246 -11.10 2.86 4.98
N ARG A 247 -11.11 2.55 3.67
CA ARG A 247 -11.20 1.18 3.16
C ARG A 247 -9.96 0.35 3.50
N PHE A 248 -8.76 0.92 3.45
CA PHE A 248 -7.54 0.23 3.90
C PHE A 248 -7.64 -0.16 5.38
N LEU A 249 -8.05 0.78 6.23
CA LEU A 249 -8.19 0.55 7.66
C LEU A 249 -9.29 -0.47 8.00
N TYR A 250 -10.33 -0.58 7.19
CA TYR A 250 -11.44 -1.51 7.38
C TYR A 250 -11.03 -2.99 7.41
N TYR A 251 -9.89 -3.36 6.79
CA TYR A 251 -9.37 -4.73 6.80
C TYR A 251 -8.42 -5.01 7.94
N LEU A 252 -7.90 -3.99 8.59
CA LEU A 252 -6.82 -4.13 9.56
C LEU A 252 -7.33 -3.99 11.01
N PRO A 253 -6.67 -4.64 11.97
CA PRO A 253 -6.93 -4.39 13.38
C PRO A 253 -6.46 -2.98 13.77
N SER A 254 -6.87 -2.49 14.93
CA SER A 254 -6.46 -1.16 15.40
C SER A 254 -4.98 -1.07 15.73
N TYR A 255 -4.34 -2.18 16.07
CA TYR A 255 -2.90 -2.27 16.38
C TYR A 255 -2.38 -3.68 16.12
N VAL A 256 -1.08 -3.82 15.98
CA VAL A 256 -0.39 -5.10 15.79
C VAL A 256 -0.63 -6.00 17.00
N GLY A 257 -1.12 -7.22 16.74
CA GLY A 257 -1.50 -8.19 17.78
C GLY A 257 -2.94 -8.09 18.28
N ALA A 258 -3.73 -7.11 17.82
CA ALA A 258 -5.16 -7.15 18.03
C ALA A 258 -5.82 -8.18 17.09
N PRO A 259 -6.94 -8.80 17.50
CA PRO A 259 -7.63 -9.78 16.66
C PRO A 259 -8.19 -9.12 15.40
N LEU A 260 -8.21 -9.89 14.32
CA LEU A 260 -8.91 -9.51 13.09
C LEU A 260 -10.42 -9.72 13.31
N GLU A 261 -11.22 -8.81 12.76
CA GLU A 261 -12.68 -8.82 12.96
C GLU A 261 -13.38 -9.46 11.76
N ARG A 262 -14.21 -10.46 12.06
CA ARG A 262 -15.18 -11.02 11.11
C ARG A 262 -16.40 -10.11 11.03
N ILE A 263 -16.80 -9.80 9.81
CA ILE A 263 -18.09 -9.12 9.59
C ILE A 263 -19.16 -10.13 9.15
N GLU A 264 -20.41 -9.81 9.37
CA GLU A 264 -21.50 -10.57 8.80
C GLU A 264 -21.51 -10.45 7.28
N THR A 265 -21.75 -11.56 6.59
CA THR A 265 -21.90 -11.61 5.14
C THR A 265 -23.09 -12.47 4.75
N SER A 266 -23.85 -12.00 3.77
CA SER A 266 -24.93 -12.77 3.15
C SER A 266 -24.43 -13.62 1.96
N ASP A 267 -23.15 -13.53 1.60
CA ASP A 267 -22.56 -14.26 0.48
C ASP A 267 -22.18 -15.69 0.93
N PRO A 268 -22.89 -16.74 0.48
CA PRO A 268 -22.71 -18.07 1.03
C PRO A 268 -21.32 -18.64 0.68
N GLN A 269 -20.72 -19.36 1.62
CA GLN A 269 -19.46 -20.08 1.41
C GLN A 269 -19.54 -21.05 0.21
N SER A 270 -20.72 -21.64 0.00
CA SER A 270 -20.99 -22.61 -1.08
C SER A 270 -21.24 -21.99 -2.46
N ARG A 271 -21.16 -20.65 -2.60
CA ARG A 271 -21.32 -19.99 -3.90
C ARG A 271 -20.29 -20.53 -4.90
N ALA A 272 -20.78 -21.02 -6.01
CA ALA A 272 -20.00 -21.61 -7.08
C ALA A 272 -20.28 -20.86 -8.38
N GLU A 273 -19.22 -20.37 -9.02
CA GLU A 273 -19.33 -19.56 -10.24
C GLU A 273 -18.95 -20.43 -11.47
N GLU A 274 -19.92 -20.72 -12.34
CA GLU A 274 -19.72 -21.51 -13.57
C GLU A 274 -18.68 -20.88 -14.51
N THR A 275 -18.51 -19.56 -14.47
CA THR A 275 -17.52 -18.82 -15.27
C THR A 275 -16.10 -19.30 -15.02
N LEU A 276 -15.80 -19.85 -13.84
CA LEU A 276 -14.48 -20.38 -13.48
C LEU A 276 -14.06 -21.57 -14.34
N LEU A 277 -15.00 -22.32 -14.93
CA LEU A 277 -14.71 -23.44 -15.82
C LEU A 277 -14.19 -23.01 -17.19
N SER A 278 -14.43 -21.76 -17.60
CA SER A 278 -14.07 -21.27 -18.93
C SER A 278 -13.14 -20.07 -18.94
N ILE A 279 -12.85 -19.49 -17.76
CA ILE A 279 -12.07 -18.24 -17.65
C ILE A 279 -10.60 -18.43 -18.03
N VAL A 280 -10.02 -19.61 -17.77
CA VAL A 280 -8.65 -19.96 -18.15
C VAL A 280 -8.63 -20.60 -19.53
N PRO A 281 -8.01 -19.97 -20.55
CA PRO A 281 -7.93 -20.52 -21.88
C PRO A 281 -7.15 -21.84 -21.93
N ARG A 282 -7.60 -22.79 -22.78
CA ARG A 282 -6.84 -24.01 -23.11
C ARG A 282 -5.50 -23.69 -23.75
N ASP A 283 -5.46 -22.66 -24.58
CA ASP A 283 -4.23 -22.13 -25.18
C ASP A 283 -3.41 -21.41 -24.12
N LYS A 284 -2.30 -22.03 -23.71
CA LYS A 284 -1.42 -21.51 -22.63
C LYS A 284 -0.71 -20.20 -22.97
N SER A 285 -0.71 -19.78 -24.24
CA SER A 285 -0.16 -18.49 -24.69
C SER A 285 -1.10 -17.32 -24.43
N LYS A 286 -2.40 -17.58 -24.29
CA LYS A 286 -3.41 -16.54 -24.08
C LYS A 286 -3.48 -16.12 -22.62
N ALA A 287 -3.51 -14.80 -22.41
CA ALA A 287 -3.77 -14.22 -21.11
C ALA A 287 -5.27 -14.25 -20.76
N TYR A 288 -5.57 -14.15 -19.48
CA TYR A 288 -6.93 -14.00 -18.95
C TYR A 288 -6.91 -13.04 -17.75
N ASN A 289 -8.08 -12.59 -17.33
CA ASN A 289 -8.19 -11.62 -16.23
C ASN A 289 -8.29 -12.33 -14.87
N MET A 290 -7.19 -12.36 -14.13
CA MET A 290 -7.13 -12.95 -12.79
C MET A 290 -8.02 -12.22 -11.78
N ARG A 291 -8.28 -10.92 -11.97
CA ARG A 291 -9.18 -10.16 -11.09
C ARG A 291 -10.59 -10.71 -11.09
N ARG A 292 -11.07 -11.21 -12.25
CA ARG A 292 -12.38 -11.90 -12.32
C ARG A 292 -12.41 -13.19 -11.52
N ILE A 293 -11.28 -13.92 -11.46
CA ILE A 293 -11.18 -15.10 -10.59
C ILE A 293 -11.25 -14.67 -9.14
N LEU A 294 -10.46 -13.67 -8.74
CA LEU A 294 -10.47 -13.15 -7.40
C LEU A 294 -11.86 -12.66 -6.97
N GLU A 295 -12.53 -11.89 -7.81
CA GLU A 295 -13.90 -11.40 -7.56
C GLU A 295 -14.93 -12.56 -7.46
N ALA A 296 -14.75 -13.64 -8.24
CA ALA A 296 -15.61 -14.79 -8.20
C ALA A 296 -15.45 -15.64 -6.92
N VAL A 297 -14.25 -15.66 -6.31
CA VAL A 297 -13.98 -16.49 -5.13
C VAL A 297 -14.05 -15.73 -3.81
N ALA A 298 -13.74 -14.42 -3.78
CA ALA A 298 -13.87 -13.56 -2.61
C ALA A 298 -15.34 -13.24 -2.30
N ASP A 299 -15.62 -12.73 -1.11
CA ASP A 299 -16.93 -12.16 -0.79
C ASP A 299 -17.23 -11.00 -1.74
N LYS A 300 -18.49 -10.86 -2.16
CA LYS A 300 -18.91 -9.82 -3.11
C LYS A 300 -18.50 -8.44 -2.60
N ASP A 301 -18.00 -7.62 -3.52
CA ASP A 301 -17.57 -6.23 -3.31
C ASP A 301 -16.47 -6.03 -2.26
N SER A 302 -15.87 -7.14 -1.78
CA SER A 302 -14.84 -7.10 -0.74
C SER A 302 -13.42 -6.90 -1.25
N VAL A 303 -13.15 -6.94 -2.53
CA VAL A 303 -11.78 -6.82 -3.05
C VAL A 303 -11.31 -5.37 -3.02
N PHE A 304 -10.19 -5.12 -2.34
CA PHE A 304 -9.50 -3.83 -2.31
C PHE A 304 -8.08 -4.02 -2.84
N GLU A 305 -7.88 -3.77 -4.14
CA GLU A 305 -6.57 -3.88 -4.80
C GLU A 305 -5.73 -2.65 -4.49
N MET A 306 -4.45 -2.86 -4.14
CA MET A 306 -3.47 -1.82 -3.83
C MET A 306 -2.28 -1.89 -4.79
N GLY A 307 -1.69 -0.75 -5.13
CA GLY A 307 -0.48 -0.66 -5.95
C GLY A 307 -0.69 -1.18 -7.38
N ARG A 308 -1.84 -0.97 -7.96
CA ARG A 308 -2.22 -1.52 -9.28
C ARG A 308 -1.29 -1.11 -10.42
N ARG A 309 -0.64 0.04 -10.32
CA ARG A 309 0.18 0.63 -11.39
C ARG A 309 1.65 0.22 -11.32
N TRP A 310 2.13 -0.31 -10.20
CA TRP A 310 3.50 -0.76 -9.96
C TRP A 310 3.58 -2.27 -9.80
N GLY A 311 4.69 -2.89 -10.20
CA GLY A 311 4.92 -4.32 -10.03
C GLY A 311 3.76 -5.16 -10.62
N ARG A 312 3.31 -4.84 -11.81
CA ARG A 312 2.05 -5.30 -12.41
C ARG A 312 1.92 -6.80 -12.63
N GLY A 313 3.00 -7.56 -12.56
CA GLY A 313 2.98 -9.03 -12.64
C GLY A 313 2.29 -9.71 -11.45
N VAL A 314 2.04 -8.96 -10.36
CA VAL A 314 1.31 -9.43 -9.18
C VAL A 314 0.21 -8.44 -8.78
N ILE A 315 -0.96 -8.96 -8.47
CA ILE A 315 -2.06 -8.27 -7.82
C ILE A 315 -1.86 -8.42 -6.31
N THR A 316 -1.93 -7.32 -5.58
CA THR A 316 -1.93 -7.27 -4.12
C THR A 316 -3.25 -6.67 -3.68
N ALA A 317 -4.01 -7.40 -2.88
CA ALA A 317 -5.32 -6.94 -2.44
C ALA A 317 -5.65 -7.42 -1.03
N PHE A 318 -6.42 -6.63 -0.30
CA PHE A 318 -7.22 -7.17 0.78
C PHE A 318 -8.56 -7.63 0.24
N ALA A 319 -9.10 -8.69 0.82
CA ALA A 319 -10.43 -9.21 0.48
C ALA A 319 -11.06 -9.84 1.73
N ARG A 320 -12.32 -10.26 1.61
CA ARG A 320 -12.96 -11.06 2.66
C ARG A 320 -13.37 -12.41 2.11
N PHE A 321 -13.29 -13.40 2.98
CA PHE A 321 -13.78 -14.75 2.75
C PHE A 321 -14.59 -15.17 3.98
N ASP A 322 -15.89 -15.39 3.80
CA ASP A 322 -16.82 -15.63 4.89
C ASP A 322 -16.76 -14.52 5.96
N GLY A 323 -16.64 -13.29 5.53
CA GLY A 323 -16.52 -12.09 6.38
C GLY A 323 -15.14 -11.85 7.00
N TRP A 324 -14.23 -12.81 7.00
CA TRP A 324 -12.88 -12.66 7.54
C TRP A 324 -11.94 -11.90 6.57
N PRO A 325 -11.17 -10.92 7.04
CA PRO A 325 -10.20 -10.21 6.22
C PRO A 325 -8.98 -11.07 5.93
N VAL A 326 -8.53 -11.05 4.68
CA VAL A 326 -7.33 -11.78 4.23
C VAL A 326 -6.48 -10.92 3.30
N ALA A 327 -5.19 -11.20 3.26
CA ALA A 327 -4.27 -10.68 2.27
C ALA A 327 -4.26 -11.60 1.05
N VAL A 328 -4.42 -11.05 -0.15
CA VAL A 328 -4.42 -11.81 -1.40
C VAL A 328 -3.24 -11.40 -2.26
N LEU A 329 -2.41 -12.37 -2.62
CA LEU A 329 -1.47 -12.29 -3.73
C LEU A 329 -2.08 -13.03 -4.92
N ALA A 330 -2.05 -12.45 -6.11
CA ALA A 330 -2.49 -13.15 -7.31
C ALA A 330 -1.61 -12.76 -8.50
N SER A 331 -1.21 -13.72 -9.30
CA SER A 331 -0.46 -13.44 -10.52
C SER A 331 -1.33 -12.68 -11.53
N ASP A 332 -0.75 -11.73 -12.27
CA ASP A 332 -1.45 -11.05 -13.35
C ASP A 332 -0.91 -11.48 -14.72
N PRO A 333 -1.51 -12.51 -15.35
CA PRO A 333 -1.01 -13.00 -16.63
C PRO A 333 -1.20 -12.01 -17.80
N THR A 334 -1.94 -10.91 -17.59
CA THR A 334 -2.08 -9.84 -18.60
C THR A 334 -0.82 -8.97 -18.70
N PHE A 335 0.08 -9.06 -17.72
CA PHE A 335 1.35 -8.36 -17.72
C PHE A 335 2.53 -9.33 -17.75
N LEU A 336 3.25 -9.35 -18.87
CA LEU A 336 4.41 -10.24 -19.11
C LEU A 336 4.12 -11.71 -18.76
N GLY A 337 2.88 -12.17 -18.98
CA GLY A 337 2.45 -13.52 -18.67
C GLY A 337 2.44 -13.89 -17.19
N GLY A 338 2.54 -12.91 -16.27
CA GLY A 338 2.67 -13.13 -14.82
C GLY A 338 4.12 -13.33 -14.36
N SER A 339 5.11 -13.09 -15.21
CA SER A 339 6.53 -13.19 -14.84
C SER A 339 6.90 -12.17 -13.75
N TRP A 340 7.76 -12.58 -12.84
CA TRP A 340 8.25 -11.71 -11.79
C TRP A 340 9.43 -10.87 -12.28
N THR A 341 9.20 -9.56 -12.44
CA THR A 341 10.25 -8.53 -12.58
C THR A 341 10.77 -8.13 -11.20
N ALA A 342 11.83 -7.32 -11.15
CA ALA A 342 12.34 -6.73 -9.92
C ALA A 342 11.24 -5.99 -9.14
N ASP A 343 10.43 -5.17 -9.83
CA ASP A 343 9.31 -4.44 -9.22
C ASP A 343 8.19 -5.36 -8.73
N THR A 344 7.86 -6.41 -9.49
CA THR A 344 6.86 -7.42 -9.09
C THR A 344 7.30 -8.12 -7.81
N ALA A 345 8.56 -8.52 -7.73
CA ALA A 345 9.14 -9.15 -6.55
C ALA A 345 9.12 -8.20 -5.34
N GLU A 346 9.57 -6.97 -5.51
CA GLU A 346 9.57 -5.98 -4.42
C GLU A 346 8.17 -5.68 -3.89
N LYS A 347 7.17 -5.54 -4.78
CA LYS A 347 5.77 -5.37 -4.39
C LYS A 347 5.25 -6.56 -3.60
N ALA A 348 5.49 -7.79 -4.08
CA ALA A 348 5.08 -9.00 -3.38
C ALA A 348 5.74 -9.10 -1.99
N LYS A 349 7.03 -8.75 -1.86
CA LYS A 349 7.76 -8.70 -0.59
C LYS A 349 7.13 -7.72 0.40
N ARG A 350 6.87 -6.49 -0.05
CA ARG A 350 6.24 -5.46 0.80
C ARG A 350 4.86 -5.89 1.28
N PHE A 351 4.08 -6.51 0.41
CA PHE A 351 2.73 -6.96 0.76
C PHE A 351 2.74 -8.17 1.68
N ALA A 352 3.64 -9.15 1.48
CA ALA A 352 3.81 -10.27 2.40
C ALA A 352 4.24 -9.80 3.80
N ALA A 353 5.13 -8.81 3.87
CA ALA A 353 5.53 -8.20 5.14
C ALA A 353 4.37 -7.44 5.83
N LEU A 354 3.48 -6.81 5.06
CA LEU A 354 2.28 -6.16 5.58
C LEU A 354 1.31 -7.20 6.16
N ALA A 355 1.07 -8.31 5.46
CA ALA A 355 0.23 -9.40 5.95
C ALA A 355 0.78 -10.00 7.24
N GLU A 356 2.08 -10.28 7.29
CA GLU A 356 2.77 -10.77 8.50
C GLU A 356 2.63 -9.80 9.67
N LYS A 357 2.85 -8.50 9.43
CA LYS A 357 2.76 -7.44 10.45
C LYS A 357 1.41 -7.45 11.16
N PHE A 358 0.32 -7.59 10.42
CA PHE A 358 -1.03 -7.55 10.97
C PHE A 358 -1.67 -8.93 11.16
N SER A 359 -0.85 -9.99 11.14
CA SER A 359 -1.29 -11.38 11.37
C SER A 359 -2.43 -11.83 10.43
N MET A 360 -2.42 -11.31 9.19
CA MET A 360 -3.44 -11.64 8.19
C MET A 360 -3.08 -12.96 7.49
N PRO A 361 -3.99 -13.94 7.40
CA PRO A 361 -3.77 -15.11 6.57
C PRO A 361 -3.66 -14.69 5.10
N VAL A 362 -2.88 -15.43 4.33
CA VAL A 362 -2.61 -15.12 2.93
C VAL A 362 -3.24 -16.16 2.01
N ILE A 363 -3.90 -15.70 0.97
CA ILE A 363 -4.35 -16.51 -0.17
C ILE A 363 -3.53 -16.12 -1.39
N HIS A 364 -2.91 -17.10 -2.05
CA HIS A 364 -2.12 -16.87 -3.25
C HIS A 364 -2.72 -17.61 -4.46
N LEU A 365 -3.25 -16.85 -5.43
CA LEU A 365 -3.72 -17.36 -6.72
C LEU A 365 -2.56 -17.35 -7.71
N VAL A 366 -2.05 -18.54 -8.05
CA VAL A 366 -0.75 -18.70 -8.73
C VAL A 366 -0.92 -18.96 -10.22
N ASP A 367 -0.32 -18.10 -11.04
CA ASP A 367 -0.04 -18.31 -12.47
C ASP A 367 1.30 -17.61 -12.80
N ASN A 368 2.40 -18.21 -12.35
CA ASN A 368 3.73 -17.63 -12.39
C ASN A 368 4.67 -18.45 -13.27
N PRO A 369 5.04 -17.97 -14.48
CA PRO A 369 5.95 -18.69 -15.38
C PRO A 369 7.43 -18.63 -14.97
N GLY A 370 7.76 -17.96 -13.87
CA GLY A 370 9.12 -17.75 -13.40
C GLY A 370 9.52 -16.30 -13.31
N PHE A 371 10.79 -16.05 -13.01
CA PHE A 371 11.37 -14.70 -13.10
C PHE A 371 11.45 -14.23 -14.55
N MET A 372 11.33 -12.92 -14.75
CA MET A 372 11.66 -12.31 -16.03
C MET A 372 13.14 -12.57 -16.35
N ILE A 373 13.43 -12.88 -17.62
CA ILE A 373 14.77 -13.17 -18.13
C ILE A 373 15.19 -12.13 -19.15
N GLY A 374 16.49 -12.05 -19.42
CA GLY A 374 17.08 -11.16 -20.40
C GLY A 374 17.82 -9.96 -19.76
N LEU A 375 18.51 -9.18 -20.59
CA LEU A 375 19.44 -8.15 -20.14
C LEU A 375 18.82 -7.13 -19.17
N GLU A 376 17.58 -6.73 -19.39
CA GLU A 376 16.89 -5.77 -18.50
C GLU A 376 16.60 -6.39 -17.13
N ALA A 377 16.25 -7.66 -17.08
CA ALA A 377 16.08 -8.37 -15.81
C ALA A 377 17.38 -8.44 -15.01
N GLU A 378 18.50 -8.68 -15.69
CA GLU A 378 19.83 -8.68 -15.04
C GLU A 378 20.20 -7.28 -14.53
N ARG A 379 20.01 -6.23 -15.33
CA ARG A 379 20.29 -4.84 -14.96
C ARG A 379 19.47 -4.36 -13.77
N THR A 380 18.24 -4.82 -13.65
CA THR A 380 17.32 -4.45 -12.54
C THR A 380 17.46 -5.35 -11.32
N ALA A 381 18.44 -6.28 -11.32
CA ALA A 381 18.72 -7.22 -10.24
C ALA A 381 17.52 -8.10 -9.86
N THR A 382 16.77 -8.59 -10.86
CA THR A 382 15.56 -9.38 -10.66
C THR A 382 15.76 -10.59 -9.76
N ILE A 383 16.87 -11.35 -9.92
CA ILE A 383 17.15 -12.51 -9.07
C ILE A 383 17.34 -12.12 -7.60
N ARG A 384 18.05 -11.00 -7.31
CA ARG A 384 18.24 -10.51 -5.95
C ARG A 384 16.90 -10.17 -5.29
N ARG A 385 16.08 -9.38 -5.98
CA ARG A 385 14.76 -8.96 -5.50
C ARG A 385 13.83 -10.16 -5.30
N GLY A 386 13.87 -11.12 -6.24
CA GLY A 386 13.11 -12.36 -6.14
C GLY A 386 13.47 -13.22 -4.93
N VAL A 387 14.77 -13.39 -4.65
CA VAL A 387 15.22 -14.13 -3.47
C VAL A 387 14.88 -13.40 -2.17
N GLU A 388 14.96 -12.08 -2.11
CA GLU A 388 14.50 -11.30 -0.97
C GLU A 388 13.01 -11.51 -0.70
N THR A 389 12.21 -11.60 -1.76
CA THR A 389 10.76 -11.90 -1.66
C THR A 389 10.53 -13.31 -1.14
N MET A 390 11.22 -14.30 -1.71
CA MET A 390 11.15 -15.68 -1.22
C MET A 390 11.54 -15.77 0.25
N ASN A 391 12.60 -15.09 0.67
CA ASN A 391 13.00 -15.04 2.07
C ASN A 391 11.93 -14.44 2.99
N ALA A 392 11.25 -13.38 2.54
CA ALA A 392 10.13 -12.80 3.30
C ALA A 392 8.98 -13.80 3.46
N ILE A 393 8.61 -14.51 2.39
CA ILE A 393 7.58 -15.53 2.41
C ILE A 393 7.96 -16.71 3.31
N TYR A 394 9.21 -17.20 3.25
CA TYR A 394 9.67 -18.30 4.09
C TYR A 394 9.82 -17.94 5.57
N LYS A 395 9.98 -16.65 5.89
CA LYS A 395 9.93 -16.16 7.28
C LYS A 395 8.51 -15.94 7.79
N SER A 396 7.52 -15.92 6.91
CA SER A 396 6.14 -15.67 7.30
C SER A 396 5.61 -16.75 8.23
N THR A 397 4.96 -16.31 9.30
CA THR A 397 4.35 -17.16 10.33
C THR A 397 2.83 -17.24 10.19
N VAL A 398 2.22 -16.38 9.38
CA VAL A 398 0.78 -16.42 9.13
C VAL A 398 0.38 -17.65 8.30
N PRO A 399 -0.85 -18.16 8.48
CA PRO A 399 -1.41 -19.22 7.64
C PRO A 399 -1.44 -18.80 6.17
N TRP A 400 -1.13 -19.74 5.27
CA TRP A 400 -1.00 -19.48 3.85
C TRP A 400 -1.68 -20.58 3.02
N ALA A 401 -2.60 -20.19 2.11
CA ALA A 401 -3.19 -21.07 1.13
C ALA A 401 -2.78 -20.67 -0.28
N SER A 402 -2.44 -21.64 -1.11
CA SER A 402 -2.10 -21.43 -2.52
C SER A 402 -3.05 -22.20 -3.44
N VAL A 403 -3.52 -21.54 -4.50
CA VAL A 403 -4.28 -22.18 -5.56
C VAL A 403 -3.53 -22.01 -6.88
N ILE A 404 -2.99 -23.10 -7.42
CA ILE A 404 -2.30 -23.09 -8.70
C ILE A 404 -3.37 -23.06 -9.80
N ILE A 405 -3.59 -21.89 -10.37
CA ILE A 405 -4.57 -21.66 -11.43
C ILE A 405 -4.05 -22.20 -12.76
N ARG A 406 -2.76 -21.93 -13.06
CA ARG A 406 -2.13 -22.42 -14.31
C ARG A 406 -0.65 -22.67 -14.11
N LYS A 407 0.25 -21.71 -14.26
CA LYS A 407 1.70 -21.89 -14.26
C LYS A 407 2.31 -21.74 -12.87
N ALA A 408 3.28 -22.60 -12.53
CA ALA A 408 4.12 -22.45 -11.36
C ALA A 408 5.54 -22.97 -11.66
N TYR A 409 6.44 -22.11 -12.17
CA TYR A 409 7.74 -22.52 -12.65
C TYR A 409 8.90 -21.89 -11.91
N GLY A 410 9.95 -22.72 -11.74
CA GLY A 410 11.24 -22.30 -11.22
C GLY A 410 11.18 -21.72 -9.80
N VAL A 411 12.18 -20.91 -9.47
CA VAL A 411 12.32 -20.30 -8.12
C VAL A 411 11.16 -19.35 -7.79
N ALA A 412 10.68 -18.59 -8.77
CA ALA A 412 9.54 -17.69 -8.55
C ALA A 412 8.23 -18.48 -8.32
N GLY A 413 8.03 -19.61 -9.02
CA GLY A 413 6.92 -20.53 -8.76
C GLY A 413 7.03 -21.18 -7.38
N ALA A 414 8.26 -21.54 -6.93
CA ALA A 414 8.51 -22.07 -5.59
C ALA A 414 8.21 -21.06 -4.47
N ALA A 415 8.24 -19.76 -4.75
CA ALA A 415 7.88 -18.71 -3.79
C ALA A 415 6.35 -18.53 -3.60
N MET A 416 5.53 -19.54 -3.98
CA MET A 416 4.08 -19.46 -3.80
C MET A 416 3.62 -19.56 -2.35
N SER A 417 4.43 -20.16 -1.47
CA SER A 417 4.14 -20.32 -0.03
C SER A 417 5.42 -20.65 0.75
N ASN A 418 5.32 -20.66 2.08
CA ASN A 418 6.40 -21.19 2.92
C ASN A 418 6.32 -22.72 2.97
N HIS A 419 7.14 -23.41 2.18
CA HIS A 419 7.16 -24.87 2.06
C HIS A 419 7.66 -25.61 3.32
N THR A 420 8.15 -24.91 4.33
CA THR A 420 8.55 -25.52 5.61
C THR A 420 7.36 -25.67 6.59
N ARG A 421 6.19 -25.13 6.22
CA ARG A 421 4.96 -25.20 6.99
C ARG A 421 3.94 -26.13 6.32
N TYR A 422 2.84 -26.43 7.01
CA TYR A 422 1.73 -27.17 6.44
C TYR A 422 1.24 -26.51 5.17
N GLN A 423 1.10 -27.29 4.09
CA GLN A 423 0.72 -26.80 2.77
C GLN A 423 -0.80 -26.89 2.59
N TYR A 424 -1.45 -25.74 2.58
CA TYR A 424 -2.83 -25.59 2.10
C TYR A 424 -2.79 -25.24 0.61
N ARG A 425 -2.51 -26.25 -0.23
CA ARG A 425 -2.24 -26.04 -1.65
C ARG A 425 -3.20 -26.85 -2.50
N PHE A 426 -3.92 -26.16 -3.35
CA PHE A 426 -4.81 -26.73 -4.34
C PHE A 426 -4.33 -26.42 -5.74
N ALA A 427 -4.74 -27.21 -6.73
CA ALA A 427 -4.52 -26.88 -8.13
C ALA A 427 -5.78 -27.10 -8.96
N TRP A 428 -5.95 -26.27 -9.98
CA TRP A 428 -6.96 -26.50 -10.99
C TRP A 428 -6.48 -27.52 -12.02
N PRO A 429 -7.37 -28.19 -12.79
CA PRO A 429 -6.98 -29.10 -13.88
C PRO A 429 -6.16 -28.43 -14.99
N SER A 430 -6.14 -27.10 -15.05
CA SER A 430 -5.30 -26.27 -15.93
C SER A 430 -3.87 -26.08 -15.40
N GLY A 431 -3.54 -26.61 -14.23
CA GLY A 431 -2.23 -26.49 -13.59
C GLY A 431 -1.09 -27.07 -14.42
N ASP A 432 0.06 -26.38 -14.41
CA ASP A 432 1.25 -26.71 -15.19
C ASP A 432 2.49 -26.17 -14.47
N TRP A 433 3.37 -27.08 -14.04
CA TRP A 433 4.48 -26.71 -13.16
C TRP A 433 5.75 -27.53 -13.39
N GLY A 434 6.87 -27.04 -12.88
CA GLY A 434 8.16 -27.68 -12.96
C GLY A 434 9.33 -26.71 -12.79
N SER A 435 10.53 -27.18 -13.08
CA SER A 435 11.72 -26.32 -13.05
C SER A 435 11.75 -25.33 -14.21
N LEU A 436 11.34 -25.78 -15.39
CA LEU A 436 11.25 -25.00 -16.64
C LEU A 436 10.02 -25.42 -17.43
N PRO A 437 9.37 -24.47 -18.16
CA PRO A 437 8.34 -24.83 -19.12
C PRO A 437 8.86 -25.82 -20.17
N ILE A 438 8.02 -26.74 -20.63
CA ILE A 438 8.38 -27.65 -21.73
C ILE A 438 8.76 -26.85 -22.97
N ASP A 439 7.95 -25.84 -23.31
CA ASP A 439 8.29 -24.91 -24.38
C ASP A 439 9.52 -24.08 -24.01
N GLY A 440 10.60 -24.22 -24.76
CA GLY A 440 11.91 -23.64 -24.48
C GLY A 440 12.86 -24.54 -23.66
N GLY A 441 12.36 -25.32 -22.72
CA GLY A 441 13.16 -26.25 -21.92
C GLY A 441 13.59 -27.49 -22.70
N VAL A 442 12.74 -27.97 -23.60
CA VAL A 442 13.04 -29.13 -24.45
C VAL A 442 14.19 -28.85 -25.40
N GLU A 443 14.17 -27.70 -26.03
CA GLU A 443 15.21 -27.27 -26.97
C GLU A 443 16.59 -27.24 -26.32
N VAL A 444 16.66 -26.87 -25.05
CA VAL A 444 17.92 -26.85 -24.28
C VAL A 444 18.30 -28.26 -23.81
N ALA A 445 17.36 -28.97 -23.17
CA ALA A 445 17.63 -30.28 -22.56
C ALA A 445 17.96 -31.37 -23.55
N TYR A 446 17.37 -31.31 -24.77
CA TYR A 446 17.51 -32.30 -25.82
C TYR A 446 18.26 -31.78 -27.06
N GLN A 447 19.03 -30.70 -26.92
CA GLN A 447 19.74 -30.02 -28.01
C GLN A 447 20.55 -31.01 -28.88
N SER A 448 21.34 -31.86 -28.23
CA SER A 448 22.17 -32.84 -28.93
C SER A 448 21.34 -33.89 -29.70
N GLU A 449 20.24 -34.35 -29.09
CA GLU A 449 19.35 -35.38 -29.73
C GLU A 449 18.60 -34.77 -30.90
N ILE A 450 18.14 -33.51 -30.78
CA ILE A 450 17.46 -32.78 -31.84
C ILE A 450 18.44 -32.51 -32.99
N ALA A 451 19.62 -32.02 -32.72
CA ALA A 451 20.64 -31.69 -33.73
C ALA A 451 21.14 -32.94 -34.50
N ALA A 452 21.21 -34.09 -33.85
CA ALA A 452 21.64 -35.37 -34.50
C ALA A 452 20.52 -36.00 -35.37
N SER A 453 19.28 -35.49 -35.32
CA SER A 453 18.18 -36.02 -36.08
C SER A 453 18.21 -35.57 -37.56
N LYS A 454 17.84 -36.46 -38.45
CA LYS A 454 17.63 -36.11 -39.88
C LYS A 454 16.49 -35.08 -40.10
N ASN A 455 15.58 -34.96 -39.14
CA ASN A 455 14.50 -33.98 -39.16
C ASN A 455 14.34 -33.41 -37.73
N PRO A 456 15.04 -32.29 -37.39
CA PRO A 456 15.03 -31.67 -36.06
C PRO A 456 13.63 -31.26 -35.61
N GLU A 457 12.79 -30.70 -36.49
CA GLU A 457 11.45 -30.24 -36.15
C GLU A 457 10.53 -31.41 -35.79
N LYS A 458 10.57 -32.50 -36.55
CA LYS A 458 9.81 -33.72 -36.25
C LYS A 458 10.27 -34.33 -34.94
N LYS A 459 11.58 -34.35 -34.67
CA LYS A 459 12.17 -34.86 -33.43
C LYS A 459 11.73 -34.05 -32.23
N LEU A 460 11.76 -32.71 -32.34
CA LEU A 460 11.25 -31.81 -31.32
C LEU A 460 9.77 -32.07 -31.01
N ALA A 461 8.93 -32.20 -32.04
CA ALA A 461 7.50 -32.49 -31.85
C ALA A 461 7.26 -33.87 -31.19
N GLU A 462 8.04 -34.90 -31.52
CA GLU A 462 8.00 -36.21 -30.86
C GLU A 462 8.34 -36.12 -29.39
N ILE A 463 9.40 -35.39 -29.04
CA ILE A 463 9.81 -35.19 -27.65
C ILE A 463 8.74 -34.44 -26.88
N LYS A 464 8.23 -33.32 -27.42
CA LYS A 464 7.13 -32.55 -26.78
C LYS A 464 5.87 -33.42 -26.55
N THR A 465 5.50 -34.25 -27.54
CA THR A 465 4.36 -35.18 -27.42
C THR A 465 4.61 -36.23 -26.32
N ARG A 466 5.83 -36.76 -26.21
CA ARG A 466 6.22 -37.70 -25.16
C ARG A 466 6.13 -37.10 -23.81
N LEU A 467 6.68 -35.88 -23.62
CA LEU A 467 6.68 -35.16 -22.36
C LEU A 467 5.27 -34.71 -21.94
N ALA A 468 4.42 -34.31 -22.88
CA ALA A 468 3.04 -33.93 -22.59
C ALA A 468 2.25 -35.04 -21.89
N LYS A 469 2.62 -36.31 -22.08
CA LYS A 469 1.98 -37.46 -21.41
C LYS A 469 2.34 -37.54 -19.91
N VAL A 470 3.46 -36.96 -19.49
CA VAL A 470 3.92 -37.02 -18.09
C VAL A 470 3.73 -35.73 -17.33
N THR A 471 3.36 -34.64 -17.98
CA THR A 471 3.13 -33.30 -17.34
C THR A 471 1.68 -33.08 -16.92
N SER A 472 0.85 -34.10 -16.91
CA SER A 472 -0.51 -34.01 -16.40
C SER A 472 -0.50 -33.68 -14.90
N PRO A 473 -1.25 -32.64 -14.40
CA PRO A 473 -1.35 -32.34 -12.99
C PRO A 473 -1.86 -33.52 -12.15
N PHE A 474 -2.69 -34.41 -12.75
CA PHE A 474 -3.18 -35.62 -12.08
C PHE A 474 -2.05 -36.59 -11.71
N ARG A 475 -1.02 -36.73 -12.55
CA ARG A 475 0.14 -37.55 -12.23
C ARG A 475 0.94 -36.99 -11.05
N SER A 476 1.02 -35.67 -10.94
CA SER A 476 1.65 -35.05 -9.76
C SER A 476 0.83 -35.31 -8.50
N ALA A 477 -0.49 -35.25 -8.58
CA ALA A 477 -1.36 -35.58 -7.46
C ALA A 477 -1.28 -37.06 -7.03
N GLU A 478 -1.16 -37.99 -7.98
CA GLU A 478 -0.91 -39.42 -7.72
C GLU A 478 0.36 -39.65 -6.89
N HIS A 479 1.38 -38.80 -7.06
CA HIS A 479 2.62 -38.80 -6.31
C HIS A 479 2.62 -37.86 -5.09
N TYR A 480 1.46 -37.29 -4.73
CA TYR A 480 1.33 -36.29 -3.67
C TYR A 480 2.27 -35.10 -3.80
N ALA A 481 2.59 -34.71 -5.03
CA ALA A 481 3.40 -33.51 -5.32
C ALA A 481 2.57 -32.22 -5.31
N VAL A 482 1.25 -32.34 -5.25
CA VAL A 482 0.27 -31.31 -4.94
C VAL A 482 -0.81 -31.98 -4.07
N GLU A 483 -1.34 -31.26 -3.08
CA GLU A 483 -2.21 -31.85 -2.08
C GLU A 483 -3.55 -32.27 -2.67
N ASP A 484 -4.14 -31.45 -3.58
CA ASP A 484 -5.39 -31.79 -4.25
C ASP A 484 -5.56 -31.09 -5.60
N ILE A 485 -6.24 -31.76 -6.55
CA ILE A 485 -6.73 -31.17 -7.80
C ILE A 485 -8.24 -30.96 -7.62
N ILE A 486 -8.67 -29.72 -7.70
CA ILE A 486 -10.03 -29.32 -7.38
C ILE A 486 -10.83 -28.87 -8.62
N ASP A 487 -12.14 -29.04 -8.58
CA ASP A 487 -13.03 -28.33 -9.49
C ASP A 487 -12.90 -26.81 -9.23
N PRO A 488 -12.62 -25.98 -10.25
CA PRO A 488 -12.49 -24.53 -10.08
C PRO A 488 -13.64 -23.89 -9.32
N ARG A 489 -14.85 -24.41 -9.41
CA ARG A 489 -16.05 -23.93 -8.72
C ARG A 489 -16.02 -24.16 -7.20
N GLN A 490 -15.21 -25.08 -6.71
CA GLN A 490 -15.03 -25.37 -5.29
C GLN A 490 -14.04 -24.43 -4.61
N THR A 491 -13.30 -23.62 -5.39
CA THR A 491 -12.22 -22.76 -4.88
C THR A 491 -12.69 -21.87 -3.72
N ARG A 492 -13.84 -21.18 -3.88
CA ARG A 492 -14.38 -20.32 -2.81
C ARG A 492 -14.64 -21.10 -1.52
N LYS A 493 -15.33 -22.22 -1.61
CA LYS A 493 -15.68 -23.04 -0.44
C LYS A 493 -14.43 -23.44 0.34
N LEU A 494 -13.42 -23.98 -0.35
CA LEU A 494 -12.18 -24.44 0.26
C LEU A 494 -11.37 -23.29 0.86
N LEU A 495 -11.37 -22.12 0.24
CA LEU A 495 -10.70 -20.93 0.78
C LEU A 495 -11.45 -20.38 2.01
N CYS A 496 -12.79 -20.41 2.05
CA CYS A 496 -13.56 -20.06 3.24
C CYS A 496 -13.27 -21.02 4.42
N GLU A 497 -13.18 -22.33 4.15
CA GLU A 497 -12.78 -23.33 5.14
C GLU A 497 -11.37 -23.07 5.67
N PHE A 498 -10.40 -22.81 4.78
CA PHE A 498 -9.03 -22.43 5.15
C PHE A 498 -9.02 -21.22 6.08
N VAL A 499 -9.69 -20.12 5.69
CA VAL A 499 -9.68 -18.88 6.48
C VAL A 499 -10.34 -19.10 7.85
N THR A 500 -11.42 -19.84 7.92
CA THR A 500 -12.08 -20.20 9.20
C THR A 500 -11.14 -20.96 10.13
N LEU A 501 -10.32 -21.88 9.59
CA LEU A 501 -9.30 -22.60 10.36
C LEU A 501 -8.13 -21.70 10.76
N ALA A 502 -7.72 -20.80 9.90
CA ALA A 502 -6.61 -19.87 10.11
C ALA A 502 -6.89 -18.82 11.21
N MET A 503 -8.17 -18.55 11.49
CA MET A 503 -8.63 -17.55 12.47
C MET A 503 -8.95 -18.14 13.86
N ARG A 504 -8.70 -19.43 14.08
CA ARG A 504 -8.85 -20.10 15.40
C ARG A 504 -7.62 -19.88 16.27
#